data_c41091e0a715055aed173d0074dd914f
#
_entry.id   c41091e0a715055aed173d0074dd914f
#
_cell.length_a   1.000
_cell.length_b   1.000
_cell.length_c   1.000
_cell.angle_alpha   90.00
_cell.angle_beta   90.00
_cell.angle_gamma   90.00
#
_symmetry.space_group_name_H-M   'P 1'
#
loop_
_entity.id
_entity.type
_entity.pdbx_description
1 polymer ?
#
loop_
_entity_poly.entity_id
_entity_poly.type
_entity_poly.pdbx_seq_one_letter_code
_entity_poly.pdbx_strand_id
1 'polypeptide(L)'
;HQDRGRRAGTQNVPGIGALGKAAELAQLDLRNAPKEAWLRVCLERELLANIPDCEVNGGGSPRLPNTTNIGFKYIEGEAILYMLNREGICASSGSACTSGSLDPSHVLTAMGLPYTILHGSIRFSLSRFTTESDVQHVLAVMPGIVEKLRAMSPFNNDQAEWLQERDVAVAT
;
A
#
# COMPACT_ATOMS: atom_id res chain seq x y z
N HIS A 1 17.00 -37.57 6.73
CA HIS A 1 17.13 -36.85 8.02
C HIS A 1 18.34 -35.90 7.98
N GLN A 2 18.23 -34.81 7.20
CA GLN A 2 19.21 -33.75 7.15
C GLN A 2 18.79 -32.62 8.10
N ASP A 3 19.75 -31.81 8.54
CA ASP A 3 19.52 -30.61 9.33
C ASP A 3 18.69 -30.85 10.60
N ARG A 4 19.00 -31.94 11.34
CA ARG A 4 18.29 -32.37 12.56
C ARG A 4 16.77 -32.56 12.35
N GLY A 5 16.35 -32.98 11.16
CA GLY A 5 14.93 -33.16 10.79
C GLY A 5 14.16 -31.88 10.48
N ARG A 6 14.81 -30.71 10.45
CA ARG A 6 14.15 -29.42 10.20
C ARG A 6 13.90 -29.16 8.74
N ARG A 7 14.74 -29.67 7.85
CA ARG A 7 14.56 -29.64 6.40
C ARG A 7 15.29 -30.77 5.70
N ALA A 8 14.90 -31.09 4.49
CA ALA A 8 15.57 -32.06 3.63
C ALA A 8 16.19 -31.36 2.40
N GLY A 9 17.06 -32.07 1.71
CA GLY A 9 17.69 -31.65 0.46
C GLY A 9 19.05 -30.97 0.63
N THR A 10 19.75 -30.81 -0.49
CA THR A 10 21.07 -30.15 -0.58
C THR A 10 20.95 -28.67 -0.26
N GLN A 11 21.98 -28.09 0.35
CA GLN A 11 22.04 -26.65 0.62
C GLN A 11 22.02 -25.86 -0.69
N ASN A 12 21.20 -24.84 -0.75
CA ASN A 12 21.19 -23.89 -1.86
C ASN A 12 22.34 -22.87 -1.70
N VAL A 13 23.56 -23.32 -1.92
CA VAL A 13 24.76 -22.51 -1.73
C VAL A 13 24.75 -21.22 -2.57
N PRO A 14 24.35 -21.24 -3.85
CA PRO A 14 24.21 -20.00 -4.64
C PRO A 14 23.22 -19.01 -4.03
N GLY A 15 22.06 -19.49 -3.57
CA GLY A 15 21.05 -18.63 -2.91
C GLY A 15 21.55 -18.05 -1.59
N ILE A 16 22.29 -18.83 -0.80
CA ILE A 16 22.91 -18.36 0.45
C ILE A 16 23.95 -17.27 0.17
N GLY A 17 24.82 -17.48 -0.84
CA GLY A 17 25.80 -16.49 -1.27
C GLY A 17 25.16 -15.20 -1.79
N ALA A 18 24.11 -15.34 -2.60
CA ALA A 18 23.34 -14.21 -3.10
C ALA A 18 22.67 -13.40 -1.97
N LEU A 19 22.10 -14.08 -0.96
CA LEU A 19 21.52 -13.43 0.22
C LEU A 19 22.58 -12.65 1.01
N GLY A 20 23.77 -13.22 1.21
CA GLY A 20 24.88 -12.54 1.88
C GLY A 20 25.30 -11.28 1.13
N LYS A 21 25.41 -11.34 -0.21
CA LYS A 21 25.73 -10.17 -1.03
C LYS A 21 24.61 -9.13 -1.03
N ALA A 22 23.37 -9.55 -1.07
CA ALA A 22 22.21 -8.66 -0.96
C ALA A 22 22.20 -7.92 0.39
N ALA A 23 22.50 -8.59 1.49
CA ALA A 23 22.59 -7.97 2.83
C ALA A 23 23.71 -6.92 2.91
N GLU A 24 24.90 -7.21 2.35
CA GLU A 24 25.99 -6.25 2.24
C GLU A 24 25.58 -4.98 1.45
N LEU A 25 24.93 -5.18 0.29
CA LEU A 25 24.45 -4.07 -0.54
C LEU A 25 23.34 -3.28 0.15
N ALA A 26 22.42 -3.95 0.84
CA ALA A 26 21.36 -3.28 1.59
C ALA A 26 21.91 -2.38 2.70
N GLN A 27 22.97 -2.79 3.38
CA GLN A 27 23.63 -1.94 4.37
C GLN A 27 24.20 -0.67 3.75
N LEU A 28 24.78 -0.75 2.55
CA LEU A 28 25.26 0.41 1.81
C LEU A 28 24.11 1.30 1.33
N ASP A 29 22.96 0.72 1.01
CA ASP A 29 21.79 1.42 0.52
C ASP A 29 21.04 2.22 1.59
N LEU A 30 21.28 1.96 2.89
CA LEU A 30 20.67 2.74 3.98
C LEU A 30 20.91 4.26 3.84
N ARG A 31 21.97 4.67 3.15
CA ARG A 31 22.23 6.09 2.83
C ARG A 31 21.16 6.72 1.92
N ASN A 32 20.38 5.92 1.20
CA ASN A 32 19.27 6.39 0.35
C ASN A 32 17.97 6.59 1.14
N ALA A 33 17.86 6.08 2.36
CA ALA A 33 16.67 6.18 3.19
C ALA A 33 16.14 7.62 3.37
N PRO A 34 16.97 8.67 3.53
CA PRO A 34 16.48 10.06 3.60
C PRO A 34 15.78 10.52 2.31
N LYS A 35 16.29 10.14 1.13
CA LYS A 35 15.67 10.44 -0.17
C LYS A 35 14.33 9.73 -0.30
N GLU A 36 14.29 8.44 0.03
CA GLU A 36 13.06 7.65 -0.02
C GLU A 36 11.99 8.20 0.93
N ALA A 37 12.40 8.57 2.15
CA ALA A 37 11.50 9.20 3.13
C ALA A 37 10.94 10.53 2.61
N TRP A 38 11.78 11.36 1.99
CA TRP A 38 11.35 12.63 1.42
C TRP A 38 10.35 12.41 0.28
N LEU A 39 10.63 11.50 -0.67
CA LEU A 39 9.71 11.17 -1.77
C LEU A 39 8.37 10.65 -1.25
N ARG A 40 8.41 9.78 -0.22
CA ARG A 40 7.20 9.27 0.44
C ARG A 40 6.38 10.40 1.07
N VAL A 41 7.02 11.30 1.81
CA VAL A 41 6.33 12.44 2.44
C VAL A 41 5.73 13.38 1.39
N CYS A 42 6.44 13.64 0.29
CA CYS A 42 5.90 14.42 -0.82
C CYS A 42 4.66 13.74 -1.41
N LEU A 43 4.73 12.44 -1.68
CA LEU A 43 3.58 11.68 -2.20
C LEU A 43 2.37 11.76 -1.27
N GLU A 44 2.56 11.49 0.02
CA GLU A 44 1.50 11.55 1.04
C GLU A 44 0.86 12.94 1.09
N ARG A 45 1.67 13.97 1.26
CA ARG A 45 1.20 15.35 1.40
C ARG A 45 0.36 15.80 0.21
N GLU A 46 0.86 15.56 -1.00
CA GLU A 46 0.18 16.01 -2.21
C GLU A 46 -1.09 15.20 -2.50
N LEU A 47 -1.10 13.89 -2.23
CA LEU A 47 -2.33 13.10 -2.37
C LEU A 47 -3.39 13.54 -1.38
N LEU A 48 -3.03 13.75 -0.09
CA LEU A 48 -3.96 14.23 0.92
C LEU A 48 -4.50 15.64 0.63
N ALA A 49 -3.67 16.50 0.03
CA ALA A 49 -4.09 17.86 -0.31
C ALA A 49 -5.04 17.94 -1.52
N ASN A 50 -4.90 17.01 -2.48
CA ASN A 50 -5.61 17.08 -3.76
C ASN A 50 -6.75 16.07 -3.89
N ILE A 51 -6.83 15.08 -2.99
CA ILE A 51 -7.88 14.04 -3.02
C ILE A 51 -8.62 14.08 -1.68
N PRO A 52 -9.91 14.47 -1.68
CA PRO A 52 -10.72 14.41 -0.46
C PRO A 52 -10.95 12.96 -0.03
N ASP A 53 -11.38 12.74 1.21
CA ASP A 53 -11.75 11.41 1.75
C ASP A 53 -10.68 10.35 1.53
N CYS A 54 -9.43 10.71 1.81
CA CYS A 54 -8.31 9.78 1.89
C CYS A 54 -7.45 10.05 3.13
N GLU A 55 -6.78 9.02 3.62
CA GLU A 55 -5.92 9.12 4.79
C GLU A 55 -4.71 8.19 4.73
N VAL A 56 -3.65 8.53 5.47
CA VAL A 56 -2.47 7.66 5.59
C VAL A 56 -2.67 6.67 6.73
N ASN A 57 -2.75 5.40 6.41
CA ASN A 57 -2.86 4.33 7.38
C ASN A 57 -1.56 4.18 8.18
N GLY A 58 -1.65 4.27 9.51
CA GLY A 58 -0.49 4.18 10.39
C GLY A 58 0.42 5.42 10.39
N GLY A 59 -0.07 6.58 9.92
CA GLY A 59 0.71 7.82 9.84
C GLY A 59 1.27 8.34 11.16
N GLY A 60 0.63 8.02 12.28
CA GLY A 60 1.04 8.43 13.63
C GLY A 60 2.12 7.58 14.29
N SER A 61 2.62 6.53 13.64
CA SER A 61 3.60 5.59 14.20
C SER A 61 4.94 5.66 13.47
N PRO A 62 6.05 5.22 14.08
CA PRO A 62 7.32 5.02 13.37
C PRO A 62 7.14 4.06 12.18
N ARG A 63 7.60 4.46 11.01
CA ARG A 63 7.40 3.72 9.76
C ARG A 63 8.70 3.58 8.98
N LEU A 64 8.74 2.61 8.08
CA LEU A 64 9.82 2.50 7.10
C LEU A 64 9.85 3.75 6.20
N PRO A 65 11.05 4.19 5.78
CA PRO A 65 11.20 5.39 4.98
C PRO A 65 10.54 5.29 3.60
N ASN A 66 10.45 4.10 3.05
CA ASN A 66 10.12 3.83 1.66
C ASN A 66 8.70 3.30 1.43
N THR A 67 7.86 3.19 2.47
CA THR A 67 6.54 2.57 2.34
C THR A 67 5.46 3.47 2.91
N THR A 68 4.39 3.66 2.16
CA THR A 68 3.15 4.27 2.63
C THR A 68 1.95 3.43 2.23
N ASN A 69 0.91 3.48 3.05
CA ASN A 69 -0.39 2.91 2.75
C ASN A 69 -1.42 4.02 2.88
N ILE A 70 -2.18 4.26 1.82
CA ILE A 70 -3.19 5.32 1.75
C ILE A 70 -4.54 4.68 1.46
N GLY A 71 -5.51 4.94 2.33
CA GLY A 71 -6.89 4.53 2.14
C GLY A 71 -7.68 5.60 1.40
N PHE A 72 -8.40 5.21 0.36
CA PHE A 72 -9.30 6.06 -0.42
C PHE A 72 -10.73 5.58 -0.18
N LYS A 73 -11.54 6.39 0.50
CA LYS A 73 -12.92 6.00 0.85
C LYS A 73 -13.79 5.82 -0.40
N TYR A 74 -14.75 4.90 -0.27
CA TYR A 74 -15.85 4.67 -1.21
C TYR A 74 -15.48 4.04 -2.56
N ILE A 75 -14.27 3.49 -2.68
CA ILE A 75 -13.79 2.80 -3.88
C ILE A 75 -12.98 1.55 -3.52
N GLU A 76 -12.94 0.61 -4.45
CA GLU A 76 -12.21 -0.64 -4.31
C GLU A 76 -10.74 -0.49 -4.74
N GLY A 77 -9.83 -0.99 -3.91
CA GLY A 77 -8.39 -0.94 -4.18
C GLY A 77 -7.99 -1.68 -5.45
N GLU A 78 -8.66 -2.78 -5.79
CA GLU A 78 -8.39 -3.51 -7.04
C GLU A 78 -8.71 -2.68 -8.27
N ALA A 79 -9.80 -1.89 -8.22
CA ALA A 79 -10.14 -0.97 -9.31
C ALA A 79 -9.08 0.13 -9.45
N ILE A 80 -8.57 0.66 -8.33
CA ILE A 80 -7.45 1.61 -8.34
C ILE A 80 -6.21 0.97 -8.96
N LEU A 81 -5.84 -0.25 -8.54
CA LEU A 81 -4.67 -0.96 -9.08
C LEU A 81 -4.78 -1.20 -10.57
N TYR A 82 -5.97 -1.59 -11.05
CA TYR A 82 -6.21 -1.78 -12.48
C TYR A 82 -5.98 -0.48 -13.27
N MET A 83 -6.49 0.65 -12.77
CA MET A 83 -6.29 1.96 -13.41
C MET A 83 -4.83 2.41 -13.38
N LEU A 84 -4.14 2.24 -12.23
CA LEU A 84 -2.71 2.54 -12.09
C LEU A 84 -1.85 1.71 -13.04
N ASN A 85 -2.17 0.41 -13.20
CA ASN A 85 -1.45 -0.46 -14.12
C ASN A 85 -1.54 0.03 -15.58
N ARG A 86 -2.67 0.60 -15.99
CA ARG A 86 -2.83 1.19 -17.33
C ARG A 86 -1.94 2.42 -17.55
N GLU A 87 -1.60 3.11 -16.47
CA GLU A 87 -0.68 4.25 -16.46
C GLU A 87 0.79 3.83 -16.25
N GLY A 88 1.07 2.50 -16.22
CA GLY A 88 2.41 1.96 -16.01
C GLY A 88 2.90 2.05 -14.56
N ILE A 89 2.00 2.24 -13.60
CA ILE A 89 2.31 2.36 -12.18
C ILE A 89 1.99 1.05 -11.47
N CYS A 90 3.00 0.46 -10.80
CA CYS A 90 2.85 -0.71 -9.96
C CYS A 90 2.64 -0.29 -8.49
N ALA A 91 1.54 -0.75 -7.91
CA ALA A 91 1.21 -0.59 -6.49
C ALA A 91 0.60 -1.90 -5.95
N SER A 92 0.20 -1.95 -4.69
CA SER A 92 -0.39 -3.14 -4.10
C SER A 92 -1.59 -2.77 -3.23
N SER A 93 -2.66 -3.57 -3.31
CA SER A 93 -3.74 -3.53 -2.31
C SER A 93 -3.36 -4.36 -1.07
N GLY A 94 -4.05 -4.14 0.04
CA GLY A 94 -3.80 -4.86 1.27
C GLY A 94 -4.12 -6.37 1.20
N SER A 95 -4.95 -6.80 0.25
CA SER A 95 -5.48 -8.18 0.10
C SER A 95 -4.87 -8.96 -1.07
N ALA A 96 -3.79 -8.50 -1.68
CA ALA A 96 -3.24 -9.03 -2.95
C ALA A 96 -2.83 -10.52 -2.94
N CYS A 97 -2.79 -11.20 -1.81
CA CYS A 97 -2.30 -12.58 -1.70
C CYS A 97 -3.40 -13.64 -1.55
N THR A 98 -4.65 -13.27 -1.39
CA THR A 98 -5.80 -14.18 -1.36
C THR A 98 -6.60 -14.05 -2.65
N SER A 99 -6.06 -14.61 -3.73
CA SER A 99 -6.75 -14.68 -5.02
C SER A 99 -8.13 -15.32 -4.82
N GLY A 100 -9.18 -14.50 -4.87
CA GLY A 100 -10.58 -14.94 -4.78
C GLY A 100 -11.32 -14.62 -3.48
N SER A 101 -10.68 -14.04 -2.46
CA SER A 101 -11.35 -13.55 -1.25
C SER A 101 -11.47 -12.02 -1.29
N LEU A 102 -12.67 -11.52 -1.09
CA LEU A 102 -12.96 -10.09 -0.90
C LEU A 102 -12.60 -9.62 0.51
N ASP A 103 -11.90 -10.45 1.30
CA ASP A 103 -11.56 -10.13 2.67
C ASP A 103 -10.51 -9.02 2.73
N PRO A 104 -10.70 -8.02 3.57
CA PRO A 104 -9.73 -6.95 3.76
C PRO A 104 -8.44 -7.49 4.40
N SER A 105 -7.35 -6.74 4.27
CA SER A 105 -6.07 -7.08 4.90
C SER A 105 -6.23 -7.27 6.41
N HIS A 106 -5.86 -8.46 6.90
CA HIS A 106 -5.87 -8.75 8.34
C HIS A 106 -5.00 -7.77 9.15
N VAL A 107 -3.94 -7.20 8.53
CA VAL A 107 -3.10 -6.17 9.15
C VAL A 107 -3.89 -4.87 9.35
N LEU A 108 -4.55 -4.39 8.31
CA LEU A 108 -5.33 -3.15 8.38
C LEU A 108 -6.54 -3.32 9.31
N THR A 109 -7.16 -4.51 9.31
CA THR A 109 -8.24 -4.86 10.25
C THR A 109 -7.74 -4.84 11.70
N ALA A 110 -6.57 -5.43 11.97
CA ALA A 110 -5.96 -5.41 13.31
C ALA A 110 -5.54 -4.00 13.76
N MET A 111 -5.34 -3.08 12.84
CA MET A 111 -5.11 -1.66 13.14
C MET A 111 -6.41 -0.91 13.52
N GLY A 112 -7.58 -1.56 13.43
CA GLY A 112 -8.87 -0.95 13.74
C GLY A 112 -9.37 0.04 12.70
N LEU A 113 -8.93 -0.09 11.44
CA LEU A 113 -9.37 0.82 10.37
C LEU A 113 -10.83 0.55 10.00
N PRO A 114 -11.63 1.59 9.70
CA PRO A 114 -13.01 1.44 9.27
C PRO A 114 -13.12 0.69 7.94
N TYR A 115 -14.23 -0.03 7.75
CA TYR A 115 -14.50 -0.81 6.54
C TYR A 115 -14.36 0.02 5.25
N THR A 116 -14.82 1.26 5.29
CA THR A 116 -14.76 2.23 4.18
C THR A 116 -13.34 2.55 3.72
N ILE A 117 -12.33 2.37 4.59
CA ILE A 117 -10.90 2.59 4.31
C ILE A 117 -10.21 1.29 3.92
N LEU A 118 -10.58 0.18 4.56
CA LEU A 118 -9.92 -1.12 4.38
C LEU A 118 -9.87 -1.54 2.90
N HIS A 119 -11.01 -1.44 2.22
CA HIS A 119 -11.14 -1.90 0.83
C HIS A 119 -10.47 -0.98 -0.18
N GLY A 120 -10.41 0.32 0.09
CA GLY A 120 -9.76 1.31 -0.78
C GLY A 120 -8.30 1.56 -0.47
N SER A 121 -7.65 0.69 0.33
CA SER A 121 -6.27 0.90 0.77
C SER A 121 -5.24 0.45 -0.26
N ILE A 122 -4.34 1.36 -0.63
CA ILE A 122 -3.26 1.13 -1.58
C ILE A 122 -1.91 1.34 -0.90
N ARG A 123 -1.00 0.37 -1.04
CA ARG A 123 0.38 0.48 -0.61
C ARG A 123 1.28 0.89 -1.75
N PHE A 124 1.97 2.00 -1.57
CA PHE A 124 3.06 2.44 -2.43
C PHE A 124 4.39 2.11 -1.76
N SER A 125 5.25 1.43 -2.48
CA SER A 125 6.60 1.03 -2.01
C SER A 125 7.64 1.64 -2.94
N LEU A 126 8.44 2.55 -2.38
CA LEU A 126 9.51 3.24 -3.09
C LEU A 126 10.81 2.47 -2.92
N SER A 127 11.80 2.79 -3.75
CA SER A 127 13.12 2.21 -3.67
C SER A 127 14.18 3.25 -4.02
N ARG A 128 15.46 2.88 -3.88
CA ARG A 128 16.58 3.70 -4.33
C ARG A 128 16.50 4.14 -5.79
N PHE A 129 15.77 3.38 -6.61
CA PHE A 129 15.58 3.68 -8.04
C PHE A 129 14.43 4.64 -8.30
N THR A 130 13.53 4.82 -7.32
CA THR A 130 12.39 5.74 -7.47
C THR A 130 12.89 7.17 -7.60
N THR A 131 12.36 7.86 -8.59
CA THR A 131 12.69 9.26 -8.91
C THR A 131 11.56 10.21 -8.52
N GLU A 132 11.86 11.51 -8.52
CA GLU A 132 10.83 12.55 -8.37
C GLU A 132 9.80 12.49 -9.52
N SER A 133 10.26 12.19 -10.74
CA SER A 133 9.37 12.05 -11.91
C SER A 133 8.37 10.93 -11.73
N ASP A 134 8.76 9.80 -11.11
CA ASP A 134 7.83 8.70 -10.83
C ASP A 134 6.75 9.14 -9.83
N VAL A 135 7.13 9.86 -8.78
CA VAL A 135 6.18 10.42 -7.81
C VAL A 135 5.25 11.44 -8.47
N GLN A 136 5.80 12.35 -9.29
CA GLN A 136 5.00 13.33 -10.02
C GLN A 136 4.00 12.66 -10.98
N HIS A 137 4.39 11.57 -11.62
CA HIS A 137 3.47 10.81 -12.48
C HIS A 137 2.30 10.24 -11.68
N VAL A 138 2.55 9.63 -10.52
CA VAL A 138 1.47 9.15 -9.62
C VAL A 138 0.56 10.31 -9.22
N LEU A 139 1.12 11.45 -8.83
CA LEU A 139 0.36 12.64 -8.40
C LEU A 139 -0.50 13.22 -9.53
N ALA A 140 -0.03 13.14 -10.75
CA ALA A 140 -0.77 13.64 -11.92
C ALA A 140 -1.99 12.77 -12.26
N VAL A 141 -1.92 11.45 -12.08
CA VAL A 141 -2.98 10.54 -12.53
C VAL A 141 -3.97 10.16 -11.43
N MET A 142 -3.53 10.10 -10.17
CA MET A 142 -4.35 9.62 -9.04
C MET A 142 -5.65 10.40 -8.83
N PRO A 143 -5.68 11.75 -8.86
CA PRO A 143 -6.94 12.48 -8.67
C PRO A 143 -8.01 12.07 -9.67
N GLY A 144 -7.67 12.00 -10.97
CA GLY A 144 -8.61 11.59 -12.02
C GLY A 144 -9.06 10.13 -11.90
N ILE A 145 -8.19 9.24 -11.45
CA ILE A 145 -8.54 7.84 -11.16
C ILE A 145 -9.58 7.77 -10.04
N VAL A 146 -9.32 8.44 -8.91
CA VAL A 146 -10.21 8.44 -7.74
C VAL A 146 -11.56 9.07 -8.07
N GLU A 147 -11.57 10.23 -8.74
CA GLU A 147 -12.80 10.90 -9.19
C GLU A 147 -13.65 9.99 -10.07
N LYS A 148 -13.05 9.37 -11.08
CA LYS A 148 -13.74 8.46 -11.99
C LYS A 148 -14.32 7.24 -11.26
N LEU A 149 -13.57 6.62 -10.36
CA LEU A 149 -14.03 5.44 -9.62
C LEU A 149 -15.14 5.79 -8.63
N ARG A 150 -15.06 6.95 -7.96
CA ARG A 150 -16.14 7.44 -7.08
C ARG A 150 -17.42 7.73 -7.84
N ALA A 151 -17.31 8.31 -9.04
CA ALA A 151 -18.48 8.54 -9.90
C ALA A 151 -19.20 7.24 -10.31
N MET A 152 -18.47 6.12 -10.34
CA MET A 152 -19.03 4.80 -10.68
C MET A 152 -19.40 3.98 -9.43
N SER A 153 -19.00 4.42 -8.24
CA SER A 153 -19.26 3.72 -6.99
C SER A 153 -20.74 3.82 -6.61
N PRO A 154 -21.36 2.72 -6.14
CA PRO A 154 -22.70 2.77 -5.55
C PRO A 154 -22.72 3.49 -4.20
N PHE A 155 -21.58 3.75 -3.60
CA PHE A 155 -21.42 4.42 -2.30
C PHE A 155 -21.27 5.93 -2.51
N ASN A 156 -22.37 6.59 -2.84
CA ASN A 156 -22.46 8.06 -2.84
C ASN A 156 -22.81 8.58 -1.43
N ASN A 157 -22.70 9.89 -1.23
CA ASN A 157 -22.84 10.55 0.08
C ASN A 157 -24.08 10.16 0.89
N ASP A 158 -25.20 9.78 0.24
CA ASP A 158 -26.45 9.44 0.91
C ASP A 158 -26.40 8.06 1.63
N GLN A 159 -25.44 7.21 1.28
CA GLN A 159 -25.22 5.91 1.94
C GLN A 159 -24.05 5.93 2.94
N ALA A 160 -23.32 7.03 3.01
CA ALA A 160 -22.18 7.19 3.90
C ALA A 160 -22.60 7.13 5.39
N GLU A 161 -23.80 7.60 5.75
CA GLU A 161 -24.35 7.50 7.10
C GLU A 161 -24.57 6.03 7.52
N TRP A 162 -25.11 5.20 6.64
CA TRP A 162 -25.31 3.78 6.91
C TRP A 162 -23.99 3.00 7.05
N LEU A 163 -22.96 3.36 6.30
CA LEU A 163 -21.62 2.76 6.43
C LEU A 163 -20.93 3.17 7.74
N GLN A 164 -21.12 4.42 8.19
CA GLN A 164 -20.60 4.89 9.48
C GLN A 164 -21.22 4.15 10.67
N GLU A 165 -22.52 3.80 10.59
CA GLU A 165 -23.17 2.97 11.62
C GLU A 165 -22.57 1.57 11.70
N ARG A 166 -22.16 0.97 10.59
CA ARG A 166 -21.47 -0.34 10.57
C ARG A 166 -20.04 -0.27 11.09
N ASP A 167 -19.32 0.82 10.83
CA ASP A 167 -17.98 1.03 11.36
C ASP A 167 -17.97 1.08 12.90
N VAL A 168 -19.03 1.61 13.50
CA VAL A 168 -19.23 1.61 14.97
C VAL A 168 -19.56 0.21 15.50
N ALA A 169 -20.32 -0.60 14.76
CA ALA A 169 -20.73 -1.95 15.18
C ALA A 169 -19.60 -2.99 15.12
N VAL A 170 -18.52 -2.75 14.37
CA VAL A 170 -17.34 -3.63 14.29
C VAL A 170 -16.32 -3.30 15.39
N ALA A 171 -16.43 -2.11 16.01
CA ALA A 171 -15.53 -1.64 17.07
C ALA A 171 -16.01 -2.00 18.49
N THR A 172 -17.17 -2.66 18.63
CA THR A 172 -17.73 -3.19 19.90
C THR A 172 -17.73 -4.70 19.91
#